data_69ea15502202d0cb0be667e073e37bd1
#
_entry.id   69ea15502202d0cb0be667e073e37bd1
#
_cell.length_a   1.000
_cell.length_b   1.000
_cell.length_c   1.000
_cell.angle_alpha   90.00
_cell.angle_beta   90.00
_cell.angle_gamma   90.00
#
_symmetry.space_group_name_H-M   'P 1'
#
loop_
_entity.id
_entity.type
_entity.pdbx_description
1 polymer ?
#
loop_
_entity_poly.entity_id
_entity_poly.type
_entity_poly.pdbx_seq_one_letter_code
_entity_poly.pdbx_strand_id
1 'polypeptide(L)'
;MDIFIKIGFDILAFSCIMVLIVSGLAIIASLMGIFNLGHGEFVLLGAYSVYFFRELGLPEWTGMLFAPFFVGTVGLIIEVIFIRRMYVAPVVAMLATFAIGLIIRETVRGLIGGKYYYVDAPIQGLFEIGEYSFS
;
A
#
# COMPACT_ATOMS: atom_id res chain seq x y z
N MET A 1 -13.91 6.93 29.62
CA MET A 1 -14.14 7.92 28.54
C MET A 1 -13.00 7.84 27.53
N ASP A 2 -11.80 7.57 27.93
CA ASP A 2 -10.56 7.53 27.13
C ASP A 2 -10.56 6.47 26.05
N ILE A 3 -11.12 5.31 26.34
CA ILE A 3 -11.21 4.20 25.38
C ILE A 3 -12.07 4.56 24.16
N PHE A 4 -13.15 5.30 24.35
CA PHE A 4 -14.03 5.73 23.25
C PHE A 4 -13.36 6.78 22.37
N ILE A 5 -12.57 7.69 22.97
CA ILE A 5 -11.84 8.73 22.24
C ILE A 5 -10.73 8.07 21.41
N LYS A 6 -9.98 7.12 21.99
CA LYS A 6 -8.93 6.37 21.28
C LYS A 6 -9.51 5.56 20.13
N ILE A 7 -10.58 4.80 20.37
CA ILE A 7 -11.27 4.05 19.32
C ILE A 7 -11.78 4.97 18.21
N GLY A 8 -12.36 6.13 18.57
CA GLY A 8 -12.81 7.11 17.58
C GLY A 8 -11.67 7.63 16.70
N PHE A 9 -10.53 7.91 17.30
CA PHE A 9 -9.33 8.36 16.58
C PHE A 9 -8.78 7.26 15.66
N ASP A 10 -8.68 6.03 16.15
CA ASP A 10 -8.21 4.89 15.36
C ASP A 10 -9.13 4.61 14.15
N ILE A 11 -10.46 4.69 14.36
CA ILE A 11 -11.43 4.56 13.27
C ILE A 11 -11.26 5.67 12.24
N LEU A 12 -11.08 6.92 12.68
CA LEU A 12 -10.88 8.05 11.79
C LEU A 12 -9.59 7.90 10.98
N ALA A 13 -8.49 7.56 11.63
CA ALA A 13 -7.20 7.33 10.98
C ALA A 13 -7.27 6.21 9.94
N PHE A 14 -7.85 5.07 10.32
CA PHE A 14 -8.06 3.95 9.40
C PHE A 14 -8.95 4.33 8.22
N SER A 15 -10.03 5.08 8.46
CA SER A 15 -10.92 5.55 7.41
C SER A 15 -10.21 6.49 6.43
N CYS A 16 -9.35 7.39 6.90
CA CYS A 16 -8.55 8.26 6.05
C CYS A 16 -7.61 7.45 5.15
N ILE A 17 -6.93 6.43 5.68
CA ILE A 17 -6.06 5.53 4.91
C ILE A 17 -6.88 4.81 3.84
N MET A 18 -8.04 4.27 4.18
CA MET A 18 -8.91 3.59 3.21
C MET A 18 -9.38 4.53 2.10
N VAL A 19 -9.75 5.76 2.43
CA VAL A 19 -10.13 6.77 1.43
C VAL A 19 -8.98 7.08 0.49
N LEU A 20 -7.75 7.19 0.97
CA LEU A 20 -6.57 7.40 0.13
C LEU A 20 -6.33 6.24 -0.84
N ILE A 21 -6.43 5.00 -0.36
CA ILE A 21 -6.26 3.81 -1.20
C ILE A 21 -7.34 3.75 -2.28
N VAL A 22 -8.59 3.95 -1.90
CA VAL A 22 -9.74 3.91 -2.83
C VAL A 22 -9.68 5.05 -3.83
N SER A 23 -9.27 6.26 -3.42
CA SER A 23 -9.10 7.38 -4.35
C SER A 23 -8.00 7.11 -5.38
N GLY A 24 -6.89 6.48 -4.98
CA GLY A 24 -5.86 6.04 -5.92
C GLY A 24 -6.40 5.08 -6.98
N LEU A 25 -7.18 4.08 -6.55
CA LEU A 25 -7.85 3.14 -7.47
C LEU A 25 -8.85 3.85 -8.38
N ALA A 26 -9.64 4.78 -7.84
CA ALA A 26 -10.63 5.54 -8.60
C ALA A 26 -10.00 6.42 -9.69
N ILE A 27 -8.86 7.07 -9.38
CA ILE A 27 -8.10 7.86 -10.37
C ILE A 27 -7.60 6.96 -11.49
N ILE A 28 -6.99 5.83 -11.17
CA ILE A 28 -6.50 4.87 -12.17
C ILE A 28 -7.65 4.38 -13.06
N ALA A 29 -8.76 3.96 -12.45
CA ALA A 29 -9.93 3.49 -13.17
C ALA A 29 -10.55 4.56 -14.09
N SER A 30 -10.56 5.81 -13.62
CA SER A 30 -11.07 6.95 -14.40
C SER A 30 -10.19 7.28 -15.60
N LEU A 31 -8.87 7.17 -15.47
CA LEU A 31 -7.93 7.48 -16.55
C LEU A 31 -7.81 6.35 -17.56
N MET A 32 -7.84 5.10 -17.11
CA MET A 32 -7.59 3.92 -17.94
C MET A 32 -8.88 3.25 -18.43
N GLY A 33 -10.03 3.57 -17.84
CA GLY A 33 -11.32 2.93 -18.16
C GLY A 33 -11.43 1.46 -17.70
N ILE A 34 -10.46 0.97 -16.95
CA ILE A 34 -10.42 -0.39 -16.39
C ILE A 34 -10.04 -0.35 -14.91
N PHE A 35 -10.57 -1.30 -14.13
CA PHE A 35 -10.17 -1.46 -12.73
C PHE A 35 -8.91 -2.32 -12.63
N ASN A 36 -7.91 -1.81 -11.93
CA ASN A 36 -6.74 -2.60 -11.56
C ASN A 36 -7.06 -3.41 -10.29
N LEU A 37 -7.41 -4.69 -10.47
CA LEU A 37 -7.75 -5.59 -9.35
C LEU A 37 -6.52 -6.00 -8.51
N GLY A 38 -5.31 -5.73 -9.00
CA GLY A 38 -4.06 -5.90 -8.28
C GLY A 38 -3.61 -4.66 -7.48
N HIS A 39 -4.44 -3.60 -7.40
CA HIS A 39 -4.04 -2.34 -6.75
C HIS A 39 -3.59 -2.52 -5.29
N GLY A 40 -4.27 -3.37 -4.53
CA GLY A 40 -3.90 -3.68 -3.15
C GLY A 40 -2.49 -4.27 -3.00
N GLU A 41 -2.02 -5.01 -4.00
CA GLU A 41 -0.69 -5.62 -3.96
C GLU A 41 0.43 -4.59 -4.22
N PHE A 42 0.13 -3.52 -4.92
CA PHE A 42 1.06 -2.38 -5.02
C PHE A 42 1.17 -1.62 -3.70
N VAL A 43 0.07 -1.49 -2.95
CA VAL A 43 0.10 -0.95 -1.59
C VAL A 43 0.94 -1.86 -0.67
N LEU A 44 0.77 -3.18 -0.78
CA LEU A 44 1.58 -4.17 -0.08
C LEU A 44 3.08 -4.00 -0.40
N LEU A 45 3.46 -3.90 -1.67
CA LEU A 45 4.86 -3.68 -2.07
C LEU A 45 5.42 -2.37 -1.49
N GLY A 46 4.61 -1.31 -1.45
CA GLY A 46 4.98 -0.06 -0.82
C GLY A 46 5.29 -0.23 0.66
N ALA A 47 4.42 -0.90 1.41
CA ALA A 47 4.61 -1.18 2.83
C ALA A 47 5.88 -2.03 3.07
N TYR A 48 6.10 -3.06 2.27
CA TYR A 48 7.30 -3.90 2.39
C TYR A 48 8.59 -3.20 2.00
N SER A 49 8.55 -2.20 1.10
CA SER A 49 9.73 -1.40 0.81
C SER A 49 10.20 -0.61 2.04
N VAL A 50 9.27 -0.04 2.82
CA VAL A 50 9.57 0.65 4.08
C VAL A 50 10.15 -0.33 5.11
N TYR A 51 9.52 -1.49 5.27
CA TYR A 51 10.02 -2.55 6.15
C TYR A 51 11.46 -2.96 5.79
N PHE A 52 11.75 -3.16 4.51
CA PHE A 52 13.08 -3.56 4.03
C PHE A 52 14.16 -2.52 4.36
N PHE A 53 13.85 -1.22 4.21
CA PHE A 53 14.78 -0.15 4.59
C PHE A 53 15.06 -0.12 6.09
N ARG A 54 14.05 -0.42 6.92
CA ARG A 54 14.22 -0.58 8.36
C ARG A 54 15.17 -1.74 8.71
N GLU A 55 15.02 -2.89 8.07
CA GLU A 55 15.92 -4.05 8.26
C GLU A 55 17.38 -3.74 7.87
N LEU A 56 17.58 -2.82 6.93
CA LEU A 56 18.91 -2.30 6.58
C LEU A 56 19.47 -1.28 7.58
N GLY A 57 18.73 -0.98 8.65
CA GLY A 57 19.12 0.00 9.65
C GLY A 57 18.98 1.46 9.20
N LEU A 58 18.24 1.70 8.10
CA LEU A 58 17.97 3.04 7.59
C LEU A 58 16.70 3.61 8.25
N PRO A 59 16.61 4.94 8.40
CA PRO A 59 15.42 5.58 8.91
C PRO A 59 14.19 5.28 8.03
N GLU A 60 13.04 5.05 8.64
CA GLU A 60 11.79 4.65 7.96
C GLU A 60 11.33 5.66 6.91
N TRP A 61 11.56 6.95 7.13
CA TRP A 61 11.23 7.99 6.15
C TRP A 61 11.97 7.84 4.81
N THR A 62 13.16 7.23 4.80
CA THR A 62 13.89 6.93 3.56
C THR A 62 13.18 5.87 2.74
N GLY A 63 12.63 4.84 3.40
CA GLY A 63 11.79 3.83 2.79
C GLY A 63 10.50 4.43 2.22
N MET A 64 9.85 5.33 2.96
CA MET A 64 8.65 6.03 2.50
C MET A 64 8.91 6.88 1.24
N LEU A 65 10.06 7.55 1.17
CA LEU A 65 10.44 8.32 0.00
C LEU A 65 10.79 7.43 -1.20
N PHE A 66 11.40 6.27 -0.95
CA PHE A 66 11.77 5.31 -1.99
C PHE A 66 10.58 4.51 -2.51
N ALA A 67 9.59 4.19 -1.66
CA ALA A 67 8.44 3.36 -2.00
C ALA A 67 7.73 3.76 -3.31
N PRO A 68 7.37 5.02 -3.58
CA PRO A 68 6.67 5.39 -4.79
C PRO A 68 7.50 5.15 -6.07
N PHE A 69 8.81 5.34 -6.02
CA PHE A 69 9.70 5.07 -7.15
C PHE A 69 9.83 3.57 -7.40
N PHE A 70 9.99 2.77 -6.37
CA PHE A 70 10.08 1.33 -6.47
C PHE A 70 8.78 0.73 -7.01
N VAL A 71 7.65 1.04 -6.37
CA VAL A 71 6.32 0.55 -6.78
C VAL A 71 5.95 1.05 -8.17
N GLY A 72 6.26 2.31 -8.48
CA GLY A 72 6.04 2.89 -9.80
C GLY A 72 6.84 2.17 -10.89
N THR A 73 8.10 1.82 -10.62
CA THR A 73 8.95 1.06 -11.56
C THR A 73 8.39 -0.35 -11.78
N VAL A 74 8.01 -1.05 -10.72
CA VAL A 74 7.38 -2.38 -10.83
C VAL A 74 6.08 -2.30 -11.61
N GLY A 75 5.24 -1.31 -11.31
CA GLY A 75 3.98 -1.08 -12.01
C GLY A 75 4.17 -0.80 -13.50
N LEU A 76 5.15 0.03 -13.84
CA LEU A 76 5.50 0.35 -15.23
C LEU A 76 5.99 -0.88 -16.00
N ILE A 77 6.83 -1.71 -15.38
CA ILE A 77 7.29 -2.97 -15.98
C ILE A 77 6.11 -3.91 -16.27
N ILE A 78 5.23 -4.09 -15.30
CA ILE A 78 4.04 -4.94 -15.43
C ILE A 78 3.11 -4.38 -16.51
N GLU A 79 2.89 -3.07 -16.53
CA GLU A 79 2.06 -2.41 -17.54
C GLU A 79 2.60 -2.64 -18.95
N VAL A 80 3.87 -2.33 -19.19
CA VAL A 80 4.49 -2.42 -20.52
C VAL A 80 4.56 -3.85 -21.05
N ILE A 81 4.90 -4.81 -20.16
CA ILE A 81 5.10 -6.20 -20.58
C ILE A 81 3.78 -6.94 -20.75
N PHE A 82 2.83 -6.75 -19.82
CA PHE A 82 1.61 -7.56 -19.75
C PHE A 82 0.36 -6.78 -20.11
N ILE A 83 0.04 -5.71 -19.37
CA ILE A 83 -1.29 -5.09 -19.39
C ILE A 83 -1.53 -4.33 -20.69
N ARG A 84 -0.54 -3.61 -21.19
CA ARG A 84 -0.65 -2.80 -22.42
C ARG A 84 -1.15 -3.58 -23.62
N ARG A 85 -0.84 -4.87 -23.68
CA ARG A 85 -1.29 -5.77 -24.77
C ARG A 85 -2.74 -6.22 -24.62
N MET A 86 -3.34 -6.01 -23.46
CA MET A 86 -4.67 -6.49 -23.11
C MET A 86 -5.74 -5.39 -23.08
N TYR A 87 -5.39 -4.14 -23.36
CA TYR A 87 -6.34 -3.02 -23.34
C TYR A 87 -7.47 -3.14 -24.38
N VAL A 88 -7.28 -3.94 -25.43
CA VAL A 88 -8.32 -4.21 -26.43
C VAL A 88 -9.51 -4.95 -25.81
N ALA A 89 -9.31 -5.69 -24.72
CA ALA A 89 -10.35 -6.42 -24.00
C ALA A 89 -10.30 -6.07 -22.50
N PRO A 90 -11.08 -5.07 -22.05
CA PRO A 90 -11.02 -4.55 -20.67
C PRO A 90 -11.17 -5.61 -19.59
N VAL A 91 -12.09 -6.58 -19.79
CA VAL A 91 -12.29 -7.68 -18.83
C VAL A 91 -11.05 -8.57 -18.72
N VAL A 92 -10.37 -8.82 -19.83
CA VAL A 92 -9.12 -9.61 -19.84
C VAL A 92 -8.02 -8.85 -19.10
N ALA A 93 -7.91 -7.54 -19.31
CA ALA A 93 -6.96 -6.70 -18.57
C ALA A 93 -7.22 -6.70 -17.07
N MET A 94 -8.49 -6.62 -16.64
CA MET A 94 -8.87 -6.72 -15.22
C MET A 94 -8.47 -8.07 -14.61
N LEU A 95 -8.77 -9.17 -15.30
CA LEU A 95 -8.39 -10.53 -14.86
C LEU A 95 -6.87 -10.71 -14.81
N ALA A 96 -6.15 -10.12 -15.78
CA ALA A 96 -4.69 -10.16 -15.81
C ALA A 96 -4.09 -9.39 -14.60
N THR A 97 -4.63 -8.22 -14.26
CA THR A 97 -4.18 -7.48 -13.06
C THR A 97 -4.43 -8.27 -11.78
N PHE A 98 -5.55 -8.98 -11.69
CA PHE A 98 -5.85 -9.87 -10.57
C PHE A 98 -4.84 -11.02 -10.47
N ALA A 99 -4.57 -11.71 -11.57
CA ALA A 99 -3.60 -12.81 -11.61
C ALA A 99 -2.18 -12.35 -11.23
N ILE A 100 -1.76 -11.18 -11.75
CA ILE A 100 -0.48 -10.56 -11.41
C ILE A 100 -0.44 -10.19 -9.92
N GLY A 101 -1.53 -9.65 -9.39
CA GLY A 101 -1.66 -9.36 -7.97
C GLY A 101 -1.43 -10.60 -7.11
N LEU A 102 -2.05 -11.74 -7.45
CA LEU A 102 -1.83 -13.01 -6.75
C LEU A 102 -0.36 -13.45 -6.81
N ILE A 103 0.29 -13.32 -7.98
CA ILE A 103 1.72 -13.65 -8.12
C ILE A 103 2.57 -12.77 -7.21
N ILE A 104 2.32 -11.46 -7.18
CA ILE A 104 3.03 -10.53 -6.29
C ILE A 104 2.85 -10.95 -4.83
N ARG A 105 1.61 -11.19 -4.40
CA ARG A 105 1.29 -11.60 -3.04
C ARG A 105 2.02 -12.87 -2.64
N GLU A 106 1.94 -13.93 -3.45
CA GLU A 106 2.58 -15.21 -3.16
C GLU A 106 4.11 -15.13 -3.22
N THR A 107 4.66 -14.28 -4.11
CA THR A 107 6.10 -14.02 -4.16
C THR A 107 6.58 -13.34 -2.88
N VAL A 108 5.92 -12.27 -2.45
CA VAL A 108 6.24 -11.57 -1.19
C VAL A 108 6.10 -12.52 -0.01
N ARG A 109 5.02 -13.29 0.05
CA ARG A 109 4.78 -14.28 1.10
C ARG A 109 5.85 -15.37 1.14
N GLY A 110 6.31 -15.83 -0.02
CA GLY A 110 7.36 -16.84 -0.12
C GLY A 110 8.74 -16.33 0.29
N LEU A 111 9.05 -15.06 0.02
CA LEU A 111 10.34 -14.44 0.33
C LEU A 111 10.46 -14.00 1.79
N ILE A 112 9.40 -13.43 2.35
CA ILE A 112 9.42 -12.77 3.67
C ILE A 112 8.78 -13.65 4.73
N GLY A 113 7.97 -14.64 4.33
CA GLY A 113 7.14 -15.44 5.23
C GLY A 113 5.80 -14.74 5.52
N GLY A 114 4.79 -15.51 5.90
CA GLY A 114 3.44 -14.98 6.18
C GLY A 114 3.29 -14.34 7.57
N LYS A 115 4.34 -13.70 8.09
CA LYS A 115 4.32 -13.04 9.41
C LYS A 115 3.88 -11.59 9.27
N TYR A 116 3.20 -11.08 10.28
CA TYR A 116 2.91 -9.66 10.41
C TYR A 116 4.14 -8.95 10.97
N TYR A 117 4.61 -7.94 10.25
CA TYR A 117 5.71 -7.10 10.67
C TYR A 117 5.17 -5.74 11.09
N TYR A 118 5.59 -5.28 12.27
CA TYR A 118 5.28 -3.95 12.73
C TYR A 118 6.35 -2.98 12.23
N VAL A 119 5.91 -1.88 11.65
CA VAL A 119 6.75 -0.72 11.33
C VAL A 119 6.31 0.39 12.26
N ASP A 120 7.26 0.94 13.03
CA ASP A 120 6.96 2.03 13.94
C ASP A 120 6.61 3.30 13.15
N ALA A 121 5.83 4.20 13.76
CA ALA A 121 5.50 5.45 13.11
C ALA A 121 6.79 6.28 12.89
N PRO A 122 6.97 6.89 11.70
CA PRO A 122 8.18 7.66 11.38
C PRO A 122 8.34 8.93 12.24
N ILE A 123 7.25 9.37 12.85
CA ILE A 123 7.22 10.48 13.81
C ILE A 123 6.80 9.88 15.14
N GLN A 124 7.78 9.57 15.98
CA GLN A 124 7.53 9.15 17.35
C GLN A 124 7.31 10.41 18.17
N GLY A 125 6.08 10.77 18.41
CA GLY A 125 5.67 11.85 19.29
C GLY A 125 4.35 11.50 19.95
N LEU A 126 4.34 11.55 21.27
CA LEU A 126 3.08 11.53 22.02
C LEU A 126 2.47 12.94 21.92
N PHE A 127 1.33 13.04 21.25
CA PHE A 127 0.54 14.26 21.35
C PHE A 127 -0.28 14.18 22.64
N GLU A 128 0.15 14.94 23.64
CA GLU A 128 -0.60 15.10 24.88
C GLU A 128 -1.60 16.24 24.72
N ILE A 129 -2.88 15.91 24.71
CA ILE A 129 -3.96 16.88 24.80
C ILE A 129 -4.62 16.73 26.17
N GLY A 130 -4.15 17.52 27.14
CA GLY A 130 -4.60 17.43 28.54
C GLY A 130 -4.09 16.17 29.23
N GLU A 131 -4.97 15.31 29.74
CA GLU A 131 -4.62 14.03 30.38
C GLU A 131 -4.50 12.86 29.38
N TYR A 132 -4.57 13.10 28.05
CA TYR A 132 -4.61 12.08 27.01
C TYR A 132 -3.30 12.04 26.21
N SER A 133 -2.75 10.84 26.09
CA SER A 133 -1.55 10.54 25.30
C SER A 133 -1.94 9.72 24.07
N PHE A 134 -1.65 10.23 22.86
CA PHE A 134 -1.88 9.56 21.56
C PHE A 134 -0.53 9.24 20.92
N SER A 135 -0.35 8.00 20.50
CA SER A 135 0.85 7.51 19.81
C SER A 135 0.55 7.21 18.36
#